data_48530d38bcc057ad4e1ed665cc2df3c4
#
_entry.id   48530d38bcc057ad4e1ed665cc2df3c4
#
_cell.length_a   1.000
_cell.length_b   1.000
_cell.length_c   1.000
_cell.angle_alpha   90.00
_cell.angle_beta   90.00
_cell.angle_gamma   90.00
#
_symmetry.space_group_name_H-M   'P 1'
#
loop_
_entity.id
_entity.type
_entity.pdbx_description
1 polymer ?
#
loop_
_entity_poly.entity_id
_entity_poly.type
_entity_poly.pdbx_seq_one_letter_code
_entity_poly.pdbx_strand_id
1 'polypeptide(L)'
;MVTTTVHTLETAPDPSKPLLENSIKAFGRLPSLHGVMAESPGLLEGYQHLHRLAINGTAFTPEERTVVWMTVNVANACHYCVPAHTGIAKMEKINEDVVNALRDETPLPAKLEALRTFTLAIRDTHGRPGADAIAAFEAAGYGERAILDTVLIYAQKVMSNFTNALFETPTDAAFAPFAWEPKKTVAAE
;
A
#
# COMPACT_ATOMS: atom_id res chain seq x y z
N MET A 1 -7.51 22.92 -0.54
CA MET A 1 -6.84 21.90 -1.37
C MET A 1 -5.40 22.35 -1.57
N VAL A 2 -4.44 21.45 -1.42
CA VAL A 2 -3.04 21.75 -1.69
C VAL A 2 -2.86 21.67 -3.21
N THR A 3 -2.30 22.72 -3.82
CA THR A 3 -1.99 22.70 -5.26
C THR A 3 -0.87 21.72 -5.49
N THR A 4 -1.09 20.75 -6.35
CA THR A 4 -0.14 19.66 -6.60
C THR A 4 0.44 19.75 -7.99
N THR A 5 1.76 19.65 -8.08
CA THR A 5 2.46 19.40 -9.34
C THR A 5 2.78 17.92 -9.43
N VAL A 6 2.33 17.25 -10.49
CA VAL A 6 2.85 15.93 -10.85
C VAL A 6 4.09 16.15 -11.69
N HIS A 7 5.25 16.06 -11.06
CA HIS A 7 6.52 16.31 -11.72
C HIS A 7 6.84 15.27 -12.81
N THR A 8 7.50 15.77 -13.85
CA THR A 8 8.20 14.96 -14.87
C THR A 8 9.71 15.05 -14.62
N LEU A 9 10.53 14.38 -15.46
CA LEU A 9 11.99 14.52 -15.39
C LEU A 9 12.45 15.97 -15.62
N GLU A 10 11.72 16.74 -16.45
CA GLU A 10 12.06 18.12 -16.76
C GLU A 10 11.71 19.07 -15.62
N THR A 11 10.59 18.82 -14.91
CA THR A 11 10.06 19.74 -13.91
C THR A 11 10.45 19.40 -12.48
N ALA A 12 10.96 18.19 -12.25
CA ALA A 12 11.33 17.74 -10.90
C ALA A 12 12.57 18.49 -10.37
N PRO A 13 12.64 18.69 -9.04
CA PRO A 13 13.88 19.10 -8.39
C PRO A 13 15.04 18.19 -8.77
N ASP A 14 16.23 18.76 -8.99
CA ASP A 14 17.40 17.98 -9.44
C ASP A 14 17.71 16.74 -8.60
N PRO A 15 17.63 16.78 -7.25
CA PRO A 15 17.87 15.56 -6.44
C PRO A 15 16.84 14.44 -6.67
N SER A 16 15.65 14.76 -7.17
CA SER A 16 14.60 13.77 -7.45
C SER A 16 14.71 13.12 -8.82
N LYS A 17 15.41 13.74 -9.77
CA LYS A 17 15.50 13.24 -11.16
C LYS A 17 16.03 11.80 -11.24
N PRO A 18 17.14 11.43 -10.58
CA PRO A 18 17.62 10.04 -10.57
C PRO A 18 16.60 9.07 -9.97
N LEU A 19 15.82 9.51 -8.97
CA LEU A 19 14.78 8.68 -8.35
C LEU A 19 13.61 8.44 -9.31
N LEU A 20 13.23 9.46 -10.10
CA LEU A 20 12.22 9.32 -11.15
C LEU A 20 12.68 8.43 -12.30
N GLU A 21 13.95 8.50 -12.69
CA GLU A 21 14.55 7.58 -13.67
C GLU A 21 14.49 6.13 -13.19
N ASN A 22 14.77 5.89 -11.90
CA ASN A 22 14.61 4.56 -11.29
C ASN A 22 13.14 4.09 -11.34
N SER A 23 12.20 4.99 -11.13
CA SER A 23 10.77 4.67 -11.24
C SER A 23 10.40 4.25 -12.66
N ILE A 24 10.83 5.01 -13.68
CA ILE A 24 10.57 4.70 -15.08
C ILE A 24 11.18 3.36 -15.45
N LYS A 25 12.41 3.09 -15.00
CA LYS A 25 13.10 1.80 -15.25
C LYS A 25 12.35 0.62 -14.62
N ALA A 26 11.81 0.81 -13.40
CA ALA A 26 11.12 -0.26 -12.67
C ALA A 26 9.71 -0.54 -13.21
N PHE A 27 8.99 0.49 -13.65
CA PHE A 27 7.56 0.39 -13.98
C PHE A 27 7.26 0.60 -15.48
N GLY A 28 8.29 0.88 -16.31
CA GLY A 28 8.11 1.20 -17.72
C GLY A 28 7.44 2.56 -17.99
N ARG A 29 7.12 3.30 -16.92
CA ARG A 29 6.50 4.63 -16.94
C ARG A 29 6.77 5.34 -15.61
N LEU A 30 6.50 6.64 -15.56
CA LEU A 30 6.54 7.41 -14.32
C LEU A 30 5.16 7.34 -13.63
N PRO A 31 5.02 6.69 -12.45
CA PRO A 31 3.77 6.72 -11.69
C PRO A 31 3.47 8.13 -11.18
N SER A 32 2.21 8.56 -11.27
CA SER A 32 1.77 9.89 -10.81
C SER A 32 2.13 10.13 -9.33
N LEU A 33 2.00 9.10 -8.47
CA LEU A 33 2.43 9.15 -7.07
C LEU A 33 3.91 9.56 -6.93
N HIS A 34 4.80 9.00 -7.74
CA HIS A 34 6.23 9.33 -7.70
C HIS A 34 6.48 10.74 -8.22
N GLY A 35 5.72 11.18 -9.22
CA GLY A 35 5.73 12.55 -9.69
C GLY A 35 5.32 13.55 -8.60
N VAL A 36 4.31 13.23 -7.79
CA VAL A 36 3.90 14.05 -6.63
C VAL A 36 4.97 14.03 -5.54
N MET A 37 5.47 12.85 -5.17
CA MET A 37 6.50 12.72 -4.14
C MET A 37 7.83 13.38 -4.52
N ALA A 38 8.09 13.62 -5.80
CA ALA A 38 9.33 14.20 -6.29
C ALA A 38 9.60 15.62 -5.78
N GLU A 39 8.58 16.37 -5.36
CA GLU A 39 8.77 17.66 -4.68
C GLU A 39 9.59 17.51 -3.39
N SER A 40 9.53 16.35 -2.73
CA SER A 40 10.33 15.99 -1.56
C SER A 40 11.23 14.81 -1.88
N PRO A 41 12.50 15.03 -2.28
CA PRO A 41 13.41 13.96 -2.65
C PRO A 41 13.56 12.89 -1.56
N GLY A 42 13.61 13.31 -0.29
CA GLY A 42 13.71 12.39 0.86
C GLY A 42 12.47 11.51 1.03
N LEU A 43 11.25 12.03 0.75
CA LEU A 43 10.03 11.24 0.79
C LEU A 43 10.03 10.18 -0.32
N LEU A 44 10.40 10.58 -1.55
CA LEU A 44 10.43 9.68 -2.69
C LEU A 44 11.48 8.57 -2.50
N GLU A 45 12.69 8.94 -2.05
CA GLU A 45 13.77 7.98 -1.77
C GLU A 45 13.37 6.99 -0.67
N GLY A 46 12.86 7.49 0.45
CA GLY A 46 12.38 6.67 1.56
C GLY A 46 11.26 5.72 1.14
N TYR A 47 10.29 6.22 0.36
CA TYR A 47 9.20 5.39 -0.18
C TYR A 47 9.72 4.27 -1.08
N GLN A 48 10.59 4.57 -2.04
CA GLN A 48 11.18 3.58 -2.94
C GLN A 48 12.03 2.55 -2.19
N HIS A 49 12.76 3.01 -1.17
CA HIS A 49 13.56 2.12 -0.34
C HIS A 49 12.69 1.14 0.44
N LEU A 50 11.65 1.63 1.13
CA LEU A 50 10.71 0.79 1.87
C LEU A 50 9.93 -0.15 0.94
N HIS A 51 9.55 0.31 -0.25
CA HIS A 51 8.90 -0.55 -1.26
C HIS A 51 9.79 -1.73 -1.65
N ARG A 52 11.07 -1.48 -1.92
CA ARG A 52 12.05 -2.53 -2.22
C ARG A 52 12.23 -3.51 -1.06
N LEU A 53 12.28 -2.99 0.18
CA LEU A 53 12.37 -3.84 1.38
C LEU A 53 11.10 -4.67 1.57
N ALA A 54 9.92 -4.12 1.31
CA ALA A 54 8.67 -4.86 1.38
C ALA A 54 8.66 -6.05 0.41
N ILE A 55 9.24 -5.88 -0.78
CA ILE A 55 9.31 -6.95 -1.79
C ILE A 55 10.37 -7.99 -1.46
N ASN A 56 11.58 -7.56 -1.08
CA ASN A 56 12.76 -8.42 -1.01
C ASN A 56 13.28 -8.68 0.39
N GLY A 57 12.79 -7.94 1.39
CA GLY A 57 13.33 -7.94 2.76
C GLY A 57 12.40 -8.55 3.80
N THR A 58 11.13 -8.79 3.47
CA THR A 58 10.16 -9.40 4.39
C THR A 58 10.09 -10.92 4.25
N ALA A 59 9.58 -11.58 5.28
CA ALA A 59 9.32 -13.03 5.27
C ALA A 59 8.00 -13.39 4.60
N PHE A 60 7.20 -12.40 4.18
CA PHE A 60 5.91 -12.64 3.54
C PHE A 60 6.05 -13.17 2.11
N THR A 61 5.19 -14.12 1.77
CA THR A 61 4.94 -14.48 0.37
C THR A 61 4.39 -13.27 -0.40
N PRO A 62 4.44 -13.26 -1.73
CA PRO A 62 3.81 -12.20 -2.53
C PRO A 62 2.31 -12.00 -2.20
N GLU A 63 1.57 -13.08 -1.93
CA GLU A 63 0.16 -13.02 -1.55
C GLU A 63 -0.03 -12.40 -0.15
N GLU A 64 0.73 -12.83 0.85
CA GLU A 64 0.66 -12.25 2.20
C GLU A 64 1.06 -10.77 2.21
N ARG A 65 2.08 -10.39 1.47
CA ARG A 65 2.46 -8.99 1.27
C ARG A 65 1.31 -8.19 0.62
N THR A 66 0.64 -8.76 -0.38
CA THR A 66 -0.53 -8.14 -1.01
C THR A 66 -1.66 -7.95 -0.01
N VAL A 67 -1.90 -8.92 0.90
CA VAL A 67 -2.89 -8.78 1.97
C VAL A 67 -2.57 -7.56 2.83
N VAL A 68 -1.33 -7.39 3.32
CA VAL A 68 -0.97 -6.23 4.14
C VAL A 68 -1.15 -4.93 3.35
N TRP A 69 -0.64 -4.84 2.13
CA TRP A 69 -0.78 -3.64 1.29
C TRP A 69 -2.23 -3.25 1.04
N MET A 70 -3.05 -4.22 0.60
CA MET A 70 -4.43 -3.94 0.25
C MET A 70 -5.28 -3.63 1.47
N THR A 71 -5.04 -4.31 2.59
CA THR A 71 -5.72 -4.00 3.85
C THR A 71 -5.55 -2.53 4.24
N VAL A 72 -4.32 -2.02 4.21
CA VAL A 72 -4.05 -0.62 4.55
C VAL A 72 -4.63 0.34 3.50
N ASN A 73 -4.53 -0.01 2.22
CA ASN A 73 -5.06 0.82 1.13
C ASN A 73 -6.59 0.99 1.22
N VAL A 74 -7.31 -0.12 1.45
CA VAL A 74 -8.78 -0.13 1.57
C VAL A 74 -9.20 0.60 2.85
N ALA A 75 -8.58 0.28 3.99
CA ALA A 75 -8.89 0.89 5.28
C ALA A 75 -8.60 2.41 5.33
N ASN A 76 -7.70 2.91 4.48
CA ASN A 76 -7.42 4.33 4.31
C ASN A 76 -8.18 4.95 3.12
N ALA A 77 -9.10 4.22 2.51
CA ALA A 77 -9.90 4.67 1.35
C ALA A 77 -9.03 5.29 0.22
N CYS A 78 -7.86 4.71 -0.05
CA CYS A 78 -6.93 5.27 -1.02
C CYS A 78 -7.34 4.97 -2.47
N HIS A 79 -7.99 5.95 -3.12
CA HIS A 79 -8.50 5.87 -4.50
C HIS A 79 -7.42 5.57 -5.54
N TYR A 80 -6.15 5.90 -5.27
CA TYR A 80 -5.01 5.62 -6.12
C TYR A 80 -4.42 4.23 -5.84
N CYS A 81 -4.21 3.92 -4.54
CA CYS A 81 -3.45 2.74 -4.15
C CYS A 81 -4.22 1.43 -4.36
N VAL A 82 -5.55 1.41 -4.17
CA VAL A 82 -6.34 0.19 -4.39
C VAL A 82 -6.29 -0.24 -5.86
N PRO A 83 -6.57 0.61 -6.85
CA PRO A 83 -6.40 0.26 -8.26
C PRO A 83 -4.97 -0.16 -8.63
N ALA A 84 -3.96 0.59 -8.14
CA ALA A 84 -2.56 0.32 -8.43
C ALA A 84 -2.13 -1.07 -7.93
N HIS A 85 -2.43 -1.41 -6.68
CA HIS A 85 -2.08 -2.71 -6.11
C HIS A 85 -2.94 -3.85 -6.67
N THR A 86 -4.16 -3.59 -7.13
CA THR A 86 -4.93 -4.58 -7.91
C THR A 86 -4.22 -4.93 -9.22
N GLY A 87 -3.71 -3.93 -9.94
CA GLY A 87 -2.93 -4.14 -11.15
C GLY A 87 -1.61 -4.88 -10.88
N ILE A 88 -0.91 -4.54 -9.80
CA ILE A 88 0.33 -5.22 -9.38
C ILE A 88 0.03 -6.68 -9.02
N ALA A 89 -1.00 -6.95 -8.22
CA ALA A 89 -1.39 -8.30 -7.84
C ALA A 89 -1.70 -9.18 -9.06
N LYS A 90 -2.38 -8.61 -10.07
CA LYS A 90 -2.62 -9.31 -11.34
C LYS A 90 -1.32 -9.65 -12.08
N MET A 91 -0.36 -8.72 -12.12
CA MET A 91 0.95 -8.98 -12.75
C MET A 91 1.75 -10.04 -11.99
N GLU A 92 1.67 -10.05 -10.65
CA GLU A 92 2.31 -11.05 -9.78
C GLU A 92 1.54 -12.38 -9.73
N LYS A 93 0.40 -12.49 -10.42
CA LYS A 93 -0.47 -13.69 -10.47
C LYS A 93 -0.98 -14.12 -9.08
N ILE A 94 -1.26 -13.14 -8.24
CA ILE A 94 -1.91 -13.39 -6.95
C ILE A 94 -3.33 -13.90 -7.19
N ASN A 95 -3.81 -14.78 -6.31
CA ASN A 95 -5.15 -15.32 -6.39
C ASN A 95 -6.20 -14.20 -6.47
N GLU A 96 -6.98 -14.21 -7.55
CA GLU A 96 -7.96 -13.15 -7.84
C GLU A 96 -9.06 -13.10 -6.79
N ASP A 97 -9.48 -14.24 -6.23
CA ASP A 97 -10.47 -14.30 -5.15
C ASP A 97 -9.97 -13.58 -3.88
N VAL A 98 -8.67 -13.70 -3.55
CA VAL A 98 -8.05 -12.99 -2.43
C VAL A 98 -8.05 -11.48 -2.68
N VAL A 99 -7.69 -11.06 -3.90
CA VAL A 99 -7.66 -9.63 -4.26
C VAL A 99 -9.07 -9.03 -4.21
N ASN A 100 -10.07 -9.73 -4.75
CA ASN A 100 -11.45 -9.29 -4.73
C ASN A 100 -12.00 -9.25 -3.29
N ALA A 101 -11.72 -10.26 -2.47
CA ALA A 101 -12.12 -10.27 -1.06
C ALA A 101 -11.53 -9.10 -0.27
N LEU A 102 -10.29 -8.69 -0.55
CA LEU A 102 -9.67 -7.50 0.06
C LEU A 102 -10.35 -6.21 -0.39
N ARG A 103 -10.66 -6.08 -1.69
CA ARG A 103 -11.35 -4.90 -2.25
C ARG A 103 -12.78 -4.77 -1.72
N ASP A 104 -13.46 -5.90 -1.58
CA ASP A 104 -14.87 -5.98 -1.17
C ASP A 104 -15.05 -6.17 0.32
N GLU A 105 -13.95 -6.20 1.08
CA GLU A 105 -13.97 -6.42 2.54
C GLU A 105 -14.78 -7.66 2.95
N THR A 106 -14.71 -8.72 2.13
CA THR A 106 -15.31 -10.03 2.40
C THR A 106 -14.29 -10.98 3.06
N PRO A 107 -14.72 -12.09 3.70
CA PRO A 107 -13.82 -13.01 4.39
C PRO A 107 -12.72 -13.58 3.49
N LEU A 108 -11.52 -13.72 4.07
CA LEU A 108 -10.37 -14.38 3.47
C LEU A 108 -10.19 -15.80 4.04
N PRO A 109 -9.35 -16.66 3.41
CA PRO A 109 -8.86 -17.87 4.05
C PRO A 109 -8.27 -17.58 5.44
N ALA A 110 -8.49 -18.46 6.41
CA ALA A 110 -8.26 -18.21 7.83
C ALA A 110 -6.88 -17.58 8.16
N LYS A 111 -5.80 -18.10 7.54
CA LYS A 111 -4.45 -17.58 7.74
C LYS A 111 -4.32 -16.11 7.24
N LEU A 112 -4.82 -15.81 6.06
CA LEU A 112 -4.78 -14.47 5.46
C LEU A 112 -5.72 -13.51 6.20
N GLU A 113 -6.84 -14.03 6.72
CA GLU A 113 -7.76 -13.24 7.56
C GLU A 113 -7.09 -12.81 8.88
N ALA A 114 -6.33 -13.70 9.50
CA ALA A 114 -5.55 -13.34 10.70
C ALA A 114 -4.53 -12.23 10.40
N LEU A 115 -3.87 -12.29 9.24
CA LEU A 115 -2.93 -11.24 8.80
C LEU A 115 -3.64 -9.91 8.56
N ARG A 116 -4.81 -9.93 7.88
CA ARG A 116 -5.66 -8.74 7.68
C ARG A 116 -6.08 -8.14 9.01
N THR A 117 -6.64 -8.96 9.91
CA THR A 117 -7.11 -8.53 11.23
C THR A 117 -5.97 -7.92 12.06
N PHE A 118 -4.81 -8.54 12.08
CA PHE A 118 -3.65 -8.02 12.78
C PHE A 118 -3.15 -6.70 12.19
N THR A 119 -3.13 -6.58 10.87
CA THR A 119 -2.76 -5.33 10.17
C THR A 119 -3.69 -4.18 10.56
N LEU A 120 -5.01 -4.44 10.61
CA LEU A 120 -6.00 -3.46 11.07
C LEU A 120 -5.81 -3.12 12.54
N ALA A 121 -5.55 -4.11 13.40
CA ALA A 121 -5.32 -3.89 14.82
C ALA A 121 -4.10 -2.98 15.06
N ILE A 122 -2.97 -3.18 14.34
CA ILE A 122 -1.81 -2.27 14.42
C ILE A 122 -2.21 -0.84 14.02
N ARG A 123 -2.94 -0.68 12.93
CA ARG A 123 -3.39 0.62 12.44
C ARG A 123 -4.28 1.33 13.46
N ASP A 124 -5.34 0.66 13.91
CA ASP A 124 -6.42 1.27 14.68
C ASP A 124 -6.00 1.56 16.13
N THR A 125 -5.02 0.83 16.65
CA THR A 125 -4.49 1.00 18.01
C THR A 125 -3.16 1.76 18.06
N HIS A 126 -2.68 2.27 16.92
CA HIS A 126 -1.38 2.94 16.84
C HIS A 126 -0.24 2.07 17.39
N GLY A 127 -0.22 0.79 16.98
CA GLY A 127 0.81 -0.17 17.35
C GLY A 127 0.61 -0.85 18.72
N ARG A 128 -0.60 -0.80 19.31
CA ARG A 128 -0.95 -1.43 20.59
C ARG A 128 -2.08 -2.45 20.41
N PRO A 129 -1.92 -3.50 19.59
CA PRO A 129 -3.01 -4.41 19.21
C PRO A 129 -3.57 -5.25 20.38
N GLY A 130 -2.89 -5.26 21.53
CA GLY A 130 -3.27 -6.09 22.69
C GLY A 130 -2.74 -7.53 22.58
N ALA A 131 -2.68 -8.21 23.73
CA ALA A 131 -2.14 -9.57 23.82
C ALA A 131 -2.94 -10.59 23.01
N ASP A 132 -4.27 -10.48 23.01
CA ASP A 132 -5.15 -11.43 22.32
C ASP A 132 -4.96 -11.36 20.79
N ALA A 133 -4.79 -10.17 20.23
CA ALA A 133 -4.55 -10.00 18.80
C ALA A 133 -3.18 -10.56 18.38
N ILE A 134 -2.16 -10.39 19.23
CA ILE A 134 -0.83 -10.98 19.02
C ILE A 134 -0.93 -12.50 19.07
N ALA A 135 -1.56 -13.06 20.11
CA ALA A 135 -1.71 -14.51 20.26
C ALA A 135 -2.49 -15.14 19.10
N ALA A 136 -3.55 -14.50 18.60
CA ALA A 136 -4.31 -14.97 17.45
C ALA A 136 -3.46 -14.96 16.16
N PHE A 137 -2.62 -13.95 15.98
CA PHE A 137 -1.70 -13.84 14.85
C PHE A 137 -0.63 -14.94 14.89
N GLU A 138 -0.05 -15.19 16.07
CA GLU A 138 0.92 -16.27 16.29
C GLU A 138 0.28 -17.66 16.08
N ALA A 139 -0.93 -17.87 16.56
CA ALA A 139 -1.68 -19.13 16.36
C ALA A 139 -1.98 -19.40 14.88
N ALA A 140 -2.06 -18.36 14.04
CA ALA A 140 -2.18 -18.50 12.58
C ALA A 140 -0.84 -18.83 11.89
N GLY A 141 0.26 -18.95 12.66
CA GLY A 141 1.59 -19.34 12.17
C GLY A 141 2.49 -18.15 11.80
N TYR A 142 2.19 -16.95 12.23
CA TYR A 142 3.02 -15.78 12.04
C TYR A 142 3.88 -15.52 13.30
N GLY A 143 5.19 -15.49 13.15
CA GLY A 143 6.10 -15.21 14.27
C GLY A 143 6.48 -13.73 14.38
N GLU A 144 7.37 -13.45 15.34
CA GLU A 144 7.88 -12.10 15.65
C GLU A 144 8.36 -11.32 14.40
N ARG A 145 9.03 -12.00 13.47
CA ARG A 145 9.47 -11.41 12.21
C ARG A 145 8.29 -10.83 11.40
N ALA A 146 7.19 -11.56 11.32
CA ALA A 146 6.01 -11.10 10.58
C ALA A 146 5.34 -9.87 11.23
N ILE A 147 5.39 -9.77 12.58
CA ILE A 147 4.95 -8.57 13.30
C ILE A 147 5.74 -7.35 12.83
N LEU A 148 7.06 -7.45 12.82
CA LEU A 148 7.96 -6.35 12.42
C LEU A 148 7.85 -6.04 10.92
N ASP A 149 7.71 -7.05 10.08
CA ASP A 149 7.51 -6.89 8.63
C ASP A 149 6.16 -6.20 8.32
N THR A 150 5.11 -6.46 9.14
CA THR A 150 3.83 -5.74 9.03
C THR A 150 4.01 -4.24 9.33
N VAL A 151 4.80 -3.90 10.36
CA VAL A 151 5.13 -2.50 10.68
C VAL A 151 5.87 -1.81 9.53
N LEU A 152 6.84 -2.49 8.92
CA LEU A 152 7.59 -1.97 7.77
C LEU A 152 6.65 -1.64 6.60
N ILE A 153 5.80 -2.60 6.23
CA ILE A 153 4.86 -2.44 5.11
C ILE A 153 3.83 -1.35 5.44
N TYR A 154 3.33 -1.31 6.67
CA TYR A 154 2.40 -0.27 7.12
C TYR A 154 3.00 1.13 6.99
N ALA A 155 4.25 1.32 7.45
CA ALA A 155 4.95 2.60 7.33
C ALA A 155 5.07 3.05 5.85
N GLN A 156 5.43 2.14 4.95
CA GLN A 156 5.47 2.41 3.51
C GLN A 156 4.09 2.82 2.96
N LYS A 157 3.01 2.19 3.46
CA LYS A 157 1.65 2.52 3.01
C LYS A 157 1.16 3.86 3.56
N VAL A 158 1.52 4.24 4.77
CA VAL A 158 1.24 5.57 5.32
C VAL A 158 1.79 6.65 4.39
N MET A 159 3.06 6.53 3.94
CA MET A 159 3.66 7.49 3.02
C MET A 159 2.84 7.65 1.74
N SER A 160 2.48 6.54 1.07
CA SER A 160 1.74 6.60 -0.19
C SER A 160 0.28 7.01 -0.02
N ASN A 161 -0.42 6.42 0.96
CA ASN A 161 -1.84 6.70 1.15
C ASN A 161 -2.08 8.16 1.55
N PHE A 162 -1.25 8.70 2.46
CA PHE A 162 -1.41 10.07 2.92
C PHE A 162 -1.00 11.09 1.85
N THR A 163 0.07 10.81 1.08
CA THR A 163 0.40 11.63 -0.09
C THR A 163 -0.78 11.68 -1.06
N ASN A 164 -1.34 10.52 -1.42
CA ASN A 164 -2.46 10.48 -2.36
C ASN A 164 -3.72 11.16 -1.84
N ALA A 165 -4.00 11.07 -0.53
CA ALA A 165 -5.16 11.72 0.08
C ALA A 165 -5.00 13.24 0.18
N LEU A 166 -3.80 13.73 0.58
CA LEU A 166 -3.53 15.16 0.74
C LEU A 166 -3.47 15.91 -0.60
N PHE A 167 -2.96 15.25 -1.62
CA PHE A 167 -2.67 15.84 -2.92
C PHE A 167 -3.64 15.40 -4.03
N GLU A 168 -4.64 14.58 -3.72
CA GLU A 168 -5.59 14.05 -4.70
C GLU A 168 -4.89 13.53 -5.97
N THR A 169 -3.83 12.72 -5.77
CA THR A 169 -2.97 12.24 -6.85
C THR A 169 -3.80 11.63 -7.97
N PRO A 170 -3.66 12.09 -9.23
CA PRO A 170 -4.42 11.54 -10.34
C PRO A 170 -4.06 10.08 -10.59
N THR A 171 -5.09 9.23 -10.69
CA THR A 171 -4.89 7.80 -10.98
C THR A 171 -4.30 7.61 -12.36
N ASP A 172 -3.22 6.83 -12.47
CA ASP A 172 -2.60 6.52 -13.75
C ASP A 172 -3.57 5.76 -14.68
N ALA A 173 -3.56 6.10 -15.97
CA ALA A 173 -4.43 5.46 -16.97
C ALA A 173 -4.33 3.93 -16.99
N ALA A 174 -3.14 3.38 -16.68
CA ALA A 174 -2.93 1.93 -16.59
C ALA A 174 -3.74 1.26 -15.46
N PHE A 175 -4.19 2.01 -14.47
CA PHE A 175 -4.99 1.50 -13.36
C PHE A 175 -6.50 1.74 -13.52
N ALA A 176 -6.91 2.49 -14.56
CA ALA A 176 -8.32 2.75 -14.84
C ALA A 176 -9.20 1.47 -14.90
N PRO A 177 -8.74 0.33 -15.47
CA PRO A 177 -9.51 -0.91 -15.47
C PRO A 177 -9.78 -1.48 -14.07
N PHE A 178 -9.07 -1.01 -13.05
CA PHE A 178 -9.17 -1.46 -11.67
C PHE A 178 -9.80 -0.41 -10.75
N ALA A 179 -10.48 0.58 -11.30
CA ALA A 179 -11.15 1.63 -10.53
C ALA A 179 -11.90 1.04 -9.32
N TRP A 180 -11.88 1.78 -8.22
CA TRP A 180 -12.45 1.33 -6.95
C TRP A 180 -12.95 2.54 -6.16
N GLU A 181 -14.08 2.35 -5.52
CA GLU A 181 -14.66 3.32 -4.59
C GLU A 181 -14.82 2.65 -3.22
N PRO A 182 -14.52 3.34 -2.13
CA PRO A 182 -14.76 2.81 -0.79
C PRO A 182 -16.25 2.53 -0.60
N LYS A 183 -16.57 1.44 0.10
CA LYS A 183 -17.94 1.21 0.55
C LYS A 183 -18.38 2.40 1.38
N LYS A 184 -19.54 2.97 1.04
CA LYS A 184 -20.13 4.03 1.86
C LYS A 184 -20.35 3.47 3.26
N THR A 185 -19.61 3.96 4.23
CA THR A 185 -19.95 3.73 5.64
C THR A 185 -21.35 4.34 5.83
N VAL A 186 -22.35 3.52 6.09
CA VAL A 186 -23.62 4.02 6.61
C VAL A 186 -23.23 4.66 7.93
N ALA A 187 -23.24 6.00 7.99
CA ALA A 187 -23.04 6.70 9.25
C ALA A 187 -24.10 6.15 10.20
N ALA A 188 -23.66 5.55 11.32
CA ALA A 188 -24.56 5.27 12.41
C ALA A 188 -25.05 6.65 12.90
N GLU A 189 -26.34 6.90 12.73
CA GLU A 189 -27.07 8.04 13.28
C GLU A 189 -27.00 8.03 14.80
#